data_a3d28c66f7a162eee9bbfda6a5ab7218
#
_entry.id   a3d28c66f7a162eee9bbfda6a5ab7218
#
_cell.length_a   1.000
_cell.length_b   1.000
_cell.length_c   1.000
_cell.angle_alpha   90.00
_cell.angle_beta   90.00
_cell.angle_gamma   90.00
#
_symmetry.space_group_name_H-M   'P 1'
#
loop_
_entity.id
_entity.type
_entity.pdbx_description
1 polymer ?
#
loop_
_entity_poly.entity_id
_entity_poly.type
_entity_poly.pdbx_seq_one_letter_code
_entity_poly.pdbx_strand_id
1 'polypeptide(L)'
;DDGSAFWLGREGMRAVLRAHDGRGPATVLSESIGTEFDDIEQAYLQLHADPNKVARVASWAAQVSLAAEAGDEVSVAICRQAGAQLACSTATGLRRVGLGDEDSPVALLGGVMRSTLIRKALEIELERLAPRARIVEPIGEGLDGAAALPAVDPRSVLGRRVSRADVS
;
A
#
# COMPACT_ATOMS: atom_id res chain seq x y z
N ASP A 1 -8.08 -0.07 2.72
CA ASP A 1 -6.71 -0.26 3.21
C ASP A 1 -5.96 -1.35 2.45
N ASP A 2 -6.65 -2.05 1.56
CA ASP A 2 -6.12 -3.16 0.78
C ASP A 2 -4.95 -2.72 -0.11
N GLY A 3 -3.84 -3.46 -0.05
CA GLY A 3 -2.62 -3.14 -0.77
C GLY A 3 -1.76 -2.03 -0.16
N SER A 4 -2.16 -1.40 0.95
CA SER A 4 -1.36 -0.40 1.66
C SER A 4 -0.14 -1.00 2.37
N ALA A 5 0.77 -0.14 2.83
CA ALA A 5 1.90 -0.60 3.64
C ALA A 5 1.44 -1.31 4.93
N PHE A 6 0.38 -0.82 5.57
CA PHE A 6 -0.20 -1.48 6.74
C PHE A 6 -0.77 -2.87 6.39
N TRP A 7 -1.48 -2.98 5.27
CA TRP A 7 -1.99 -4.27 4.78
C TRP A 7 -0.85 -5.25 4.51
N LEU A 8 0.20 -4.82 3.81
CA LEU A 8 1.39 -5.63 3.53
C LEU A 8 2.05 -6.16 4.81
N GLY A 9 2.29 -5.28 5.79
CA GLY A 9 2.88 -5.67 7.06
C GLY A 9 1.99 -6.62 7.86
N ARG A 10 0.69 -6.39 7.86
CA ARG A 10 -0.28 -7.27 8.50
C ARG A 10 -0.29 -8.67 7.86
N GLU A 11 -0.28 -8.77 6.53
CA GLU A 11 -0.21 -10.07 5.85
C GLU A 11 1.14 -10.75 6.06
N GLY A 12 2.25 -9.98 6.11
CA GLY A 12 3.57 -10.50 6.48
C GLY A 12 3.56 -11.12 7.88
N MET A 13 3.06 -10.40 8.89
CA MET A 13 2.95 -10.92 10.25
C MET A 13 2.02 -12.15 10.32
N ARG A 14 0.91 -12.11 9.59
CA ARG A 14 0.01 -13.27 9.49
C ARG A 14 0.71 -14.50 8.92
N ALA A 15 1.57 -14.31 7.92
CA ALA A 15 2.36 -15.39 7.33
C ALA A 15 3.36 -15.96 8.34
N VAL A 16 4.05 -15.11 9.11
CA VAL A 16 4.96 -15.51 10.18
C VAL A 16 4.24 -16.38 11.23
N LEU A 17 3.09 -15.91 11.73
CA LEU A 17 2.31 -16.67 12.71
C LEU A 17 1.82 -18.03 12.15
N ARG A 18 1.40 -18.05 10.89
CA ARG A 18 0.97 -19.29 10.24
C ARG A 18 2.13 -20.29 10.02
N ALA A 19 3.32 -19.79 9.72
CA ALA A 19 4.53 -20.60 9.62
C ALA A 19 4.91 -21.16 10.99
N HIS A 20 4.85 -20.34 12.05
CA HIS A 20 5.15 -20.72 13.44
C HIS A 20 4.26 -21.87 13.93
N ASP A 21 2.96 -21.79 13.70
CA ASP A 21 2.01 -22.81 14.16
C ASP A 21 1.75 -23.96 13.17
N GLY A 22 2.53 -24.03 12.10
CA GLY A 22 2.47 -25.11 11.09
C GLY A 22 1.25 -25.07 10.16
N ARG A 23 0.47 -23.96 10.16
CA ARG A 23 -0.69 -23.79 9.28
C ARG A 23 -0.35 -23.14 7.94
N GLY A 24 0.89 -22.74 7.72
CA GLY A 24 1.37 -22.10 6.51
C GLY A 24 2.79 -22.54 6.13
N PRO A 25 3.22 -22.20 4.91
CA PRO A 25 4.59 -22.47 4.48
C PRO A 25 5.60 -21.64 5.29
N ALA A 26 6.83 -22.16 5.36
CA ALA A 26 7.96 -21.39 5.90
C ALA A 26 8.19 -20.12 5.08
N THR A 27 8.66 -19.07 5.72
CA THR A 27 8.98 -17.79 5.11
C THR A 27 10.17 -17.15 5.81
N VAL A 28 11.01 -16.45 5.07
CA VAL A 28 12.16 -15.71 5.62
C VAL A 28 11.70 -14.52 6.49
N LEU A 29 10.43 -14.12 6.40
CA LEU A 29 9.85 -13.10 7.27
C LEU A 29 9.89 -13.50 8.76
N SER A 30 9.98 -14.81 9.06
CA SER A 30 10.13 -15.28 10.44
C SER A 30 11.44 -14.79 11.07
N GLU A 31 12.50 -14.59 10.26
CA GLU A 31 13.78 -14.08 10.71
C GLU A 31 13.81 -12.55 10.84
N SER A 32 12.95 -11.83 10.14
CA SER A 32 12.91 -10.38 10.15
C SER A 32 11.79 -9.83 11.04
N ILE A 33 10.53 -10.19 10.79
CA ILE A 33 9.38 -9.73 11.56
C ILE A 33 9.24 -10.51 12.87
N GLY A 34 9.47 -11.85 12.81
CA GLY A 34 9.31 -12.72 13.97
C GLY A 34 10.27 -12.39 15.12
N THR A 35 11.51 -12.05 14.78
CA THR A 35 12.54 -11.69 15.78
C THR A 35 12.33 -10.33 16.46
N GLU A 36 11.37 -9.52 16.03
CA GLU A 36 11.00 -8.30 16.73
C GLU A 36 10.23 -8.57 18.04
N PHE A 37 9.87 -9.83 18.28
CA PHE A 37 9.12 -10.27 19.45
C PHE A 37 9.93 -11.32 20.21
N ASP A 38 10.08 -11.11 21.53
CA ASP A 38 10.77 -12.09 22.42
C ASP A 38 10.00 -13.43 22.44
N ASP A 39 8.68 -13.35 22.37
CA ASP A 39 7.76 -14.47 22.27
C ASP A 39 6.73 -14.19 21.20
N ILE A 40 6.81 -14.92 20.09
CA ILE A 40 5.92 -14.74 18.94
C ILE A 40 4.45 -15.05 19.27
N GLU A 41 4.20 -15.92 20.25
CA GLU A 41 2.83 -16.26 20.68
C GLU A 41 2.16 -15.09 21.40
N GLN A 42 2.96 -14.17 21.96
CA GLN A 42 2.50 -12.97 22.63
C GLN A 42 2.56 -11.70 21.76
N ALA A 43 3.00 -11.82 20.51
CA ALA A 43 3.12 -10.70 19.58
C ALA A 43 1.83 -9.88 19.47
N TYR A 44 0.69 -10.55 19.49
CA TYR A 44 -0.63 -9.91 19.47
C TYR A 44 -0.85 -8.97 20.67
N LEU A 45 -0.51 -9.41 21.88
CA LEU A 45 -0.63 -8.58 23.10
C LEU A 45 0.31 -7.39 23.05
N GLN A 46 1.57 -7.61 22.62
CA GLN A 46 2.55 -6.54 22.48
C GLN A 46 2.12 -5.48 21.47
N LEU A 47 1.59 -5.91 20.30
CA LEU A 47 1.06 -5.00 19.29
C LEU A 47 -0.18 -4.23 19.78
N HIS A 48 -1.08 -4.87 20.51
CA HIS A 48 -2.25 -4.18 21.06
C HIS A 48 -1.89 -3.09 22.07
N ALA A 49 -0.85 -3.30 22.86
CA ALA A 49 -0.36 -2.35 23.84
C ALA A 49 0.46 -1.21 23.21
N ASP A 50 0.94 -1.37 21.97
CA ASP A 50 1.78 -0.37 21.31
C ASP A 50 0.91 0.79 20.76
N PRO A 51 1.12 2.03 21.25
CA PRO A 51 0.41 3.20 20.74
C PRO A 51 0.74 3.50 19.27
N ASN A 52 1.91 3.05 18.79
CA ASN A 52 2.39 3.23 17.42
C ASN A 52 2.16 2.00 16.52
N LYS A 53 1.32 1.06 16.95
CA LYS A 53 1.08 -0.22 16.24
C LYS A 53 0.82 -0.08 14.74
N VAL A 54 0.10 0.94 14.31
CA VAL A 54 -0.20 1.16 12.88
C VAL A 54 1.07 1.47 12.10
N ALA A 55 1.90 2.38 12.60
CA ALA A 55 3.17 2.72 11.97
C ALA A 55 4.16 1.55 12.00
N ARG A 56 4.21 0.83 13.13
CA ARG A 56 5.05 -0.36 13.30
C ARG A 56 4.67 -1.45 12.29
N VAL A 57 3.41 -1.81 12.20
CA VAL A 57 2.94 -2.80 11.22
C VAL A 57 3.21 -2.32 9.79
N ALA A 58 2.96 -1.05 9.48
CA ALA A 58 3.23 -0.51 8.16
C ALA A 58 4.72 -0.54 7.78
N SER A 59 5.64 -0.44 8.74
CA SER A 59 7.08 -0.50 8.48
C SER A 59 7.54 -1.87 7.94
N TRP A 60 6.83 -2.95 8.27
CA TRP A 60 7.14 -4.29 7.77
C TRP A 60 6.88 -4.47 6.27
N ALA A 61 6.17 -3.55 5.62
CA ALA A 61 5.98 -3.58 4.17
C ALA A 61 7.31 -3.60 3.40
N ALA A 62 8.33 -2.91 3.91
CA ALA A 62 9.65 -2.93 3.32
C ALA A 62 10.29 -4.32 3.42
N GLN A 63 10.16 -4.98 4.56
CA GLN A 63 10.69 -6.35 4.77
C GLN A 63 9.98 -7.36 3.86
N VAL A 64 8.65 -7.26 3.71
CA VAL A 64 7.88 -8.09 2.77
C VAL A 64 8.36 -7.88 1.34
N SER A 65 8.58 -6.63 0.91
CA SER A 65 9.06 -6.34 -0.44
C SER A 65 10.47 -6.87 -0.68
N LEU A 66 11.39 -6.69 0.27
CA LEU A 66 12.76 -7.22 0.19
C LEU A 66 12.80 -8.75 0.17
N ALA A 67 12.00 -9.41 1.00
CA ALA A 67 11.86 -10.86 0.98
C ALA A 67 11.32 -11.38 -0.36
N ALA A 68 10.35 -10.68 -0.94
CA ALA A 68 9.81 -11.01 -2.25
C ALA A 68 10.87 -10.86 -3.37
N GLU A 69 11.69 -9.81 -3.32
CA GLU A 69 12.81 -9.59 -4.25
C GLU A 69 13.88 -10.68 -4.11
N ALA A 70 14.09 -11.20 -2.90
CA ALA A 70 14.97 -12.33 -2.62
C ALA A 70 14.37 -13.69 -3.02
N GLY A 71 13.13 -13.74 -3.49
CA GLY A 71 12.49 -14.95 -3.99
C GLY A 71 11.67 -15.74 -2.96
N ASP A 72 11.37 -15.17 -1.78
CA ASP A 72 10.45 -15.79 -0.83
C ASP A 72 9.04 -15.88 -1.42
N GLU A 73 8.58 -17.10 -1.70
CA GLU A 73 7.30 -17.33 -2.40
C GLU A 73 6.09 -16.77 -1.66
N VAL A 74 6.12 -16.77 -0.33
CA VAL A 74 5.07 -16.21 0.52
C VAL A 74 4.99 -14.69 0.32
N SER A 75 6.13 -14.02 0.38
CA SER A 75 6.22 -12.57 0.19
C SER A 75 5.90 -12.16 -1.25
N VAL A 76 6.30 -12.96 -2.24
CA VAL A 76 5.91 -12.78 -3.65
C VAL A 76 4.39 -12.83 -3.81
N ALA A 77 3.73 -13.80 -3.19
CA ALA A 77 2.27 -13.93 -3.24
C ALA A 77 1.58 -12.72 -2.59
N ILE A 78 2.07 -12.27 -1.43
CA ILE A 78 1.56 -11.07 -0.74
C ILE A 78 1.71 -9.83 -1.62
N CYS A 79 2.89 -9.61 -2.21
CA CYS A 79 3.13 -8.46 -3.09
C CYS A 79 2.25 -8.47 -4.35
N ARG A 80 2.05 -9.62 -4.98
CA ARG A 80 1.14 -9.77 -6.13
C ARG A 80 -0.29 -9.45 -5.74
N GLN A 81 -0.75 -9.93 -4.61
CA GLN A 81 -2.09 -9.66 -4.10
C GLN A 81 -2.26 -8.16 -3.81
N ALA A 82 -1.28 -7.51 -3.21
CA ALA A 82 -1.30 -6.06 -2.98
C ALA A 82 -1.49 -5.27 -4.28
N GLY A 83 -0.71 -5.60 -5.32
CA GLY A 83 -0.83 -4.97 -6.64
C GLY A 83 -2.23 -5.15 -7.25
N ALA A 84 -2.76 -6.37 -7.18
CA ALA A 84 -4.11 -6.67 -7.70
C ALA A 84 -5.21 -5.90 -6.96
N GLN A 85 -5.12 -5.76 -5.65
CA GLN A 85 -6.07 -4.99 -4.85
C GLN A 85 -6.01 -3.48 -5.14
N LEU A 86 -4.82 -2.93 -5.31
CA LEU A 86 -4.63 -1.54 -5.71
C LEU A 86 -5.19 -1.28 -7.10
N ALA A 87 -4.99 -2.19 -8.07
CA ALA A 87 -5.59 -2.11 -9.39
C ALA A 87 -7.12 -2.13 -9.33
N CYS A 88 -7.69 -3.03 -8.53
CA CYS A 88 -9.13 -3.12 -8.31
C CYS A 88 -9.70 -1.82 -7.73
N SER A 89 -9.03 -1.26 -6.73
CA SER A 89 -9.41 0.01 -6.10
C SER A 89 -9.36 1.16 -7.09
N THR A 90 -8.29 1.24 -7.91
CA THR A 90 -8.13 2.26 -8.95
C THR A 90 -9.22 2.15 -10.01
N ALA A 91 -9.43 0.97 -10.59
CA ALA A 91 -10.46 0.74 -11.59
C ALA A 91 -11.87 1.04 -11.06
N THR A 92 -12.13 0.70 -9.79
CA THR A 92 -13.40 1.02 -9.14
C THR A 92 -13.57 2.53 -8.95
N GLY A 93 -12.50 3.22 -8.55
CA GLY A 93 -12.48 4.68 -8.45
C GLY A 93 -12.81 5.34 -9.78
N LEU A 94 -12.15 4.94 -10.86
CA LEU A 94 -12.39 5.46 -12.21
C LEU A 94 -13.86 5.28 -12.63
N ARG A 95 -14.41 4.08 -12.45
CA ARG A 95 -15.83 3.83 -12.75
C ARG A 95 -16.78 4.71 -11.95
N ARG A 96 -16.52 4.90 -10.66
CA ARG A 96 -17.40 5.72 -9.79
C ARG A 96 -17.41 7.19 -10.14
N VAL A 97 -16.36 7.70 -10.77
CA VAL A 97 -16.31 9.10 -11.23
C VAL A 97 -16.63 9.26 -12.70
N GLY A 98 -17.10 8.19 -13.37
CA GLY A 98 -17.51 8.23 -14.78
C GLY A 98 -16.36 8.14 -15.80
N LEU A 99 -15.16 7.78 -15.35
CA LEU A 99 -13.95 7.70 -16.19
C LEU A 99 -13.54 6.25 -16.53
N GLY A 100 -14.41 5.28 -16.27
CA GLY A 100 -14.09 3.86 -16.46
C GLY A 100 -13.78 3.47 -17.90
N ASP A 101 -14.43 4.12 -18.87
CA ASP A 101 -14.29 3.87 -20.31
C ASP A 101 -13.55 5.00 -21.04
N GLU A 102 -12.96 5.93 -20.31
CA GLU A 102 -12.22 7.08 -20.83
C GLU A 102 -10.71 6.88 -20.76
N ASP A 103 -9.97 7.57 -21.62
CA ASP A 103 -8.50 7.65 -21.55
C ASP A 103 -8.07 8.43 -20.30
N SER A 104 -7.92 7.72 -19.20
CA SER A 104 -7.71 8.32 -17.89
C SER A 104 -6.26 8.17 -17.42
N PRO A 105 -5.55 9.28 -17.10
CA PRO A 105 -4.21 9.18 -16.52
C PRO A 105 -4.29 8.71 -15.06
N VAL A 106 -3.40 7.77 -14.70
CA VAL A 106 -3.23 7.24 -13.34
C VAL A 106 -1.79 7.43 -12.92
N ALA A 107 -1.55 8.28 -11.93
CA ALA A 107 -0.23 8.47 -11.33
C ALA A 107 -0.08 7.56 -10.11
N LEU A 108 1.04 6.82 -10.04
CA LEU A 108 1.35 5.92 -8.94
C LEU A 108 2.27 6.62 -7.95
N LEU A 109 1.78 6.87 -6.73
CA LEU A 109 2.47 7.61 -5.69
C LEU A 109 2.62 6.78 -4.41
N GLY A 110 3.64 7.10 -3.62
CA GLY A 110 3.86 6.55 -2.30
C GLY A 110 4.86 5.40 -2.24
N GLY A 111 5.28 5.05 -1.03
CA GLY A 111 6.37 4.10 -0.76
C GLY A 111 6.14 2.67 -1.27
N VAL A 112 4.89 2.21 -1.29
CA VAL A 112 4.53 0.88 -1.79
C VAL A 112 4.86 0.72 -3.28
N MET A 113 4.75 1.81 -4.05
CA MET A 113 5.05 1.82 -5.49
C MET A 113 6.55 1.71 -5.83
N ARG A 114 7.43 1.76 -4.83
CA ARG A 114 8.86 1.48 -5.00
C ARG A 114 9.15 -0.01 -5.22
N SER A 115 8.25 -0.89 -4.78
CA SER A 115 8.36 -2.33 -5.06
C SER A 115 8.00 -2.61 -6.53
N THR A 116 8.99 -3.04 -7.30
CA THR A 116 8.82 -3.38 -8.73
C THR A 116 7.80 -4.50 -8.92
N LEU A 117 7.74 -5.45 -8.00
CA LEU A 117 6.81 -6.57 -8.06
C LEU A 117 5.36 -6.13 -7.85
N ILE A 118 5.11 -5.26 -6.85
CA ILE A 118 3.77 -4.72 -6.59
C ILE A 118 3.33 -3.85 -7.77
N ARG A 119 4.21 -2.96 -8.24
CA ARG A 119 3.93 -2.09 -9.39
C ARG A 119 3.58 -2.92 -10.63
N LYS A 120 4.37 -3.93 -10.97
CA LYS A 120 4.11 -4.82 -12.11
C LYS A 120 2.79 -5.57 -11.97
N ALA A 121 2.48 -6.09 -10.79
CA ALA A 121 1.21 -6.77 -10.54
C ALA A 121 0.02 -5.81 -10.67
N LEU A 122 0.14 -4.57 -10.21
CA LEU A 122 -0.86 -3.53 -10.40
C LEU A 122 -1.04 -3.21 -11.88
N GLU A 123 0.03 -3.02 -12.63
CA GLU A 123 -0.01 -2.70 -14.06
C GLU A 123 -0.77 -3.75 -14.85
N ILE A 124 -0.43 -5.03 -14.65
CA ILE A 124 -1.09 -6.17 -15.32
C ILE A 124 -2.60 -6.21 -15.00
N GLU A 125 -2.96 -6.08 -13.73
CA GLU A 125 -4.36 -6.14 -13.33
C GLU A 125 -5.15 -4.88 -13.73
N LEU A 126 -4.52 -3.71 -13.72
CA LEU A 126 -5.17 -2.47 -14.15
C LEU A 126 -5.48 -2.50 -15.65
N GLU A 127 -4.55 -3.01 -16.48
CA GLU A 127 -4.79 -3.20 -17.92
C GLU A 127 -6.01 -4.09 -18.18
N ARG A 128 -6.20 -5.13 -17.36
CA ARG A 128 -7.36 -6.01 -17.45
C ARG A 128 -8.67 -5.36 -16.98
N LEU A 129 -8.62 -4.56 -15.89
CA LEU A 129 -9.80 -4.00 -15.21
C LEU A 129 -10.24 -2.65 -15.77
N ALA A 130 -9.32 -1.88 -16.30
CA ALA A 130 -9.53 -0.55 -16.87
C ALA A 130 -8.57 -0.34 -18.06
N PRO A 131 -8.80 -0.97 -19.22
CA PRO A 131 -7.87 -1.02 -20.35
C PRO A 131 -7.59 0.35 -20.99
N ARG A 132 -8.39 1.35 -20.68
CA ARG A 132 -8.18 2.73 -21.12
C ARG A 132 -7.46 3.61 -20.11
N ALA A 133 -7.19 3.10 -18.91
CA ALA A 133 -6.36 3.78 -17.92
C ALA A 133 -4.90 3.76 -18.37
N ARG A 134 -4.24 4.91 -18.30
CA ARG A 134 -2.82 5.04 -18.67
C ARG A 134 -2.00 5.45 -17.46
N ILE A 135 -1.02 4.61 -17.10
CA ILE A 135 -0.07 4.96 -16.05
C ILE A 135 0.83 6.08 -16.58
N VAL A 136 0.92 7.15 -15.82
CA VAL A 136 1.74 8.32 -16.12
C VAL A 136 2.71 8.58 -14.98
N GLU A 137 3.85 9.20 -15.29
CA GLU A 137 4.78 9.62 -14.25
C GLU A 137 4.16 10.74 -13.41
N PRO A 138 4.27 10.67 -12.07
CA PRO A 138 3.77 11.72 -11.20
C PRO A 138 4.56 13.01 -11.39
N ILE A 139 3.89 14.16 -11.36
CA ILE A 139 4.50 15.49 -11.45
C ILE A 139 5.25 15.84 -10.16
N GLY A 140 4.87 15.23 -9.04
CA GLY A 140 5.48 15.43 -7.72
C GLY A 140 4.95 14.40 -6.73
N GLU A 141 5.41 14.48 -5.49
CA GLU A 141 4.96 13.60 -4.41
C GLU A 141 3.75 14.21 -3.66
N GLY A 142 3.12 13.41 -2.78
CA GLY A 142 1.96 13.86 -2.00
C GLY A 142 2.25 15.11 -1.15
N LEU A 143 3.50 15.28 -0.69
CA LEU A 143 3.92 16.45 0.07
C LEU A 143 3.94 17.71 -0.80
N ASP A 144 4.36 17.62 -2.07
CA ASP A 144 4.34 18.74 -3.01
C ASP A 144 2.89 19.18 -3.27
N GLY A 145 1.98 18.22 -3.42
CA GLY A 145 0.55 18.49 -3.55
C GLY A 145 -0.01 19.19 -2.30
N ALA A 146 0.36 18.77 -1.11
CA ALA A 146 -0.04 19.39 0.13
C ALA A 146 0.51 20.82 0.26
N ALA A 147 1.77 21.05 -0.12
CA ALA A 147 2.39 22.37 -0.14
C ALA A 147 1.73 23.35 -1.14
N ALA A 148 1.13 22.81 -2.20
CA ALA A 148 0.42 23.61 -3.20
C ALA A 148 -1.02 24.02 -2.76
N LEU A 149 -1.60 23.38 -1.75
CA LEU A 149 -2.99 23.64 -1.32
C LEU A 149 -3.28 25.11 -0.98
N PRO A 150 -2.38 25.88 -0.33
CA PRO A 150 -2.62 27.31 -0.05
C PRO A 150 -2.82 28.16 -1.31
N ALA A 151 -2.19 27.76 -2.43
CA ALA A 151 -2.25 28.48 -3.70
C ALA A 151 -3.45 28.10 -4.60
N VAL A 152 -4.24 27.09 -4.19
CA VAL A 152 -5.40 26.64 -4.97
C VAL A 152 -6.49 27.72 -4.96
N ASP A 153 -7.03 28.06 -6.15
CA ASP A 153 -8.16 28.98 -6.28
C ASP A 153 -9.35 28.50 -5.43
N PRO A 154 -9.81 29.32 -4.46
CA PRO A 154 -10.96 28.99 -3.61
C PRO A 154 -12.25 28.66 -4.38
N ARG A 155 -12.38 29.19 -5.60
CA ARG A 155 -13.55 28.95 -6.46
C ARG A 155 -13.50 27.66 -7.24
N SER A 156 -12.33 27.02 -7.33
CA SER A 156 -12.18 25.70 -7.97
C SER A 156 -12.89 24.60 -7.19
N VAL A 157 -13.15 23.45 -7.83
CA VAL A 157 -13.75 22.29 -7.18
C VAL A 157 -12.92 21.83 -5.98
N LEU A 158 -11.59 21.81 -6.11
CA LEU A 158 -10.67 21.46 -5.04
C LEU A 158 -10.64 22.53 -3.95
N GLY A 159 -10.55 23.83 -4.34
CA GLY A 159 -10.45 24.93 -3.39
C GLY A 159 -11.65 25.06 -2.45
N ARG A 160 -12.83 24.67 -2.91
CA ARG A 160 -14.05 24.62 -2.07
C ARG A 160 -14.01 23.54 -0.99
N ARG A 161 -13.10 22.57 -1.10
CA ARG A 161 -12.90 21.48 -0.13
C ARG A 161 -11.70 21.71 0.79
N VAL A 162 -10.92 22.77 0.56
CA VAL A 162 -9.78 23.14 1.39
C VAL A 162 -10.26 24.01 2.54
N SER A 163 -10.12 23.49 3.77
CA SER A 163 -10.34 24.32 4.97
C SER A 163 -9.14 25.25 5.18
N ARG A 164 -9.41 26.54 5.39
CA ARG A 164 -8.40 27.54 5.69
C ARG A 164 -8.64 28.07 7.09
N ALA A 165 -7.61 28.01 7.94
CA ALA A 165 -7.64 28.69 9.22
C ALA A 165 -7.22 30.14 9.03
N ASP A 166 -7.96 31.06 9.59
CA ASP A 166 -7.51 32.44 9.72
C ASP A 166 -6.40 32.47 10.76
N VAL A 167 -5.17 32.79 10.33
CA VAL A 167 -4.05 33.04 11.24
C VAL A 167 -4.22 34.44 11.74
N SER A 168 -4.83 34.58 12.93
CA SER A 168 -4.91 35.84 13.67
C SER A 168 -3.59 36.11 14.40
#